data_3e5028867600de4653cd84c4b5a28052
#
_entry.id   3e5028867600de4653cd84c4b5a28052
#
_cell.length_a   1.000
_cell.length_b   1.000
_cell.length_c   1.000
_cell.angle_alpha   90.00
_cell.angle_beta   90.00
_cell.angle_gamma   90.00
#
_symmetry.space_group_name_H-M   'P 1'
#
loop_
_entity.id
_entity.type
_entity.pdbx_description
1 polymer ?
#
loop_
_entity_poly.entity_id
_entity_poly.type
_entity_poly.pdbx_seq_one_letter_code
_entity_poly.pdbx_strand_id
1 'polypeptide(L)'
;MQRFEFLVHDGDDLPNIDQLAAALIELGCLLHNGEDYRPGSWSDPGTGARAVLDLGTPPIEEDAQHPPRAYAGWVPLRLAVQLPLVCPHWQAVEGFQFIERLLATVPGAFALDCEDIQETKDADPGPFAWSRPRALASWERQHTVQIETRTDLSRMNRGDSLRLWRWRREREEAWPVAAVLRDRAASEAHAVVVWQDPTKPCVLPSTGLILVRLATPR
;
A
#
# COMPACT_ATOMS: atom_id res chain seq x y z
N MET A 1 -8.84 3.85 3.11
CA MET A 1 -7.41 3.56 3.38
C MET A 1 -7.36 2.56 4.51
N GLN A 2 -6.44 1.59 4.47
CA GLN A 2 -6.10 0.77 5.64
C GLN A 2 -4.90 1.41 6.34
N ARG A 3 -5.01 1.64 7.65
CA ARG A 3 -4.01 2.33 8.44
C ARG A 3 -3.24 1.35 9.31
N PHE A 4 -1.92 1.48 9.32
CA PHE A 4 -1.00 0.76 10.18
C PHE A 4 -0.26 1.77 11.05
N GLU A 5 -0.28 1.57 12.36
CA GLU A 5 0.48 2.34 13.33
C GLU A 5 1.68 1.54 13.83
N PHE A 6 2.75 2.22 14.15
CA PHE A 6 3.99 1.58 14.60
C PHE A 6 4.22 1.86 16.07
N LEU A 7 4.56 0.81 16.80
CA LEU A 7 4.76 0.81 18.24
C LEU A 7 6.11 0.17 18.57
N VAL A 8 6.69 0.54 19.70
CA VAL A 8 7.83 -0.16 20.31
C VAL A 8 7.46 -0.53 21.74
N HIS A 9 8.18 -1.51 22.33
CA HIS A 9 7.96 -1.88 23.71
C HIS A 9 8.39 -0.75 24.65
N ASP A 10 7.63 -0.53 25.72
CA ASP A 10 7.98 0.45 26.77
C ASP A 10 9.29 0.01 27.45
N GLY A 11 10.29 0.89 27.43
CA GLY A 11 11.64 0.61 27.90
C GLY A 11 12.67 0.37 26.81
N ASP A 12 12.27 0.22 25.53
CA ASP A 12 13.18 0.24 24.39
C ASP A 12 13.59 1.68 24.05
N ASP A 13 14.76 1.82 23.42
CA ASP A 13 15.23 3.12 22.91
C ASP A 13 14.31 3.62 21.81
N LEU A 14 13.61 4.73 22.09
CA LEU A 14 12.71 5.35 21.11
C LEU A 14 13.51 6.14 20.07
N PRO A 15 13.42 5.78 18.78
CA PRO A 15 14.00 6.62 17.75
C PRO A 15 13.28 7.96 17.69
N ASN A 16 14.03 9.04 17.58
CA ASN A 16 13.46 10.37 17.40
C ASN A 16 12.93 10.55 15.96
N ILE A 17 12.18 11.64 15.73
CA ILE A 17 11.55 11.93 14.43
C ILE A 17 12.56 12.05 13.29
N ASP A 18 13.78 12.53 13.54
CA ASP A 18 14.83 12.69 12.52
C ASP A 18 15.44 11.33 12.15
N GLN A 19 15.60 10.43 13.11
CA GLN A 19 16.06 9.07 12.86
C GLN A 19 15.03 8.28 12.03
N LEU A 20 13.73 8.40 12.38
CA LEU A 20 12.66 7.80 11.60
C LEU A 20 12.58 8.40 10.19
N ALA A 21 12.72 9.71 10.06
CA ALA A 21 12.75 10.39 8.76
C ALA A 21 13.92 9.90 7.90
N ALA A 22 15.12 9.77 8.47
CA ALA A 22 16.27 9.23 7.75
C ALA A 22 16.02 7.79 7.25
N ALA A 23 15.49 6.91 8.11
CA ALA A 23 15.14 5.54 7.76
C ALA A 23 14.10 5.49 6.62
N LEU A 24 13.08 6.34 6.66
CA LEU A 24 12.07 6.44 5.61
C LEU A 24 12.66 6.93 4.28
N ILE A 25 13.56 7.91 4.31
CA ILE A 25 14.25 8.43 3.11
C ILE A 25 15.12 7.34 2.49
N GLU A 26 15.85 6.55 3.28
CA GLU A 26 16.63 5.40 2.80
C GLU A 26 15.75 4.33 2.13
N LEU A 27 14.51 4.18 2.57
CA LEU A 27 13.50 3.31 1.95
C LEU A 27 12.84 3.92 0.70
N GLY A 28 13.28 5.11 0.26
CA GLY A 28 12.77 5.79 -0.92
C GLY A 28 11.49 6.59 -0.70
N CYS A 29 11.20 6.98 0.55
CA CYS A 29 10.06 7.84 0.85
C CYS A 29 10.37 9.30 0.55
N LEU A 30 9.36 10.03 0.13
CA LEU A 30 9.35 11.48 0.02
C LEU A 30 8.63 12.05 1.24
N LEU A 31 9.32 12.83 2.05
CA LEU A 31 8.76 13.49 3.22
C LEU A 31 8.69 14.99 3.00
N HIS A 32 7.62 15.62 3.46
CA HIS A 32 7.53 17.07 3.53
C HIS A 32 8.28 17.59 4.76
N ASN A 33 8.85 18.78 4.64
CA ASN A 33 9.54 19.41 5.76
C ASN A 33 8.55 19.88 6.84
N GLY A 34 8.86 19.57 8.08
CA GLY A 34 8.12 19.98 9.25
C GLY A 34 8.88 19.60 10.52
N GLU A 35 8.73 20.35 11.60
CA GLU A 35 9.39 20.04 12.87
C GLU A 35 8.71 18.88 13.59
N ASP A 36 7.42 18.99 13.85
CA ASP A 36 6.63 18.04 14.64
C ASP A 36 5.80 17.07 13.82
N TYR A 37 5.55 17.39 12.54
CA TYR A 37 4.76 16.57 11.63
C TYR A 37 5.30 16.64 10.22
N ARG A 38 5.60 15.47 9.64
CA ARG A 38 6.15 15.29 8.29
C ARG A 38 5.30 14.31 7.50
N PRO A 39 4.24 14.76 6.86
CA PRO A 39 3.49 13.89 5.97
C PRO A 39 4.37 13.51 4.78
N GLY A 40 4.10 12.35 4.22
CA GLY A 40 4.92 11.86 3.13
C GLY A 40 4.23 10.80 2.28
N SER A 41 4.98 10.28 1.35
CA SER A 41 4.54 9.19 0.50
C SER A 41 5.70 8.27 0.14
N TRP A 42 5.37 7.01 -0.05
CA TRP A 42 6.23 6.03 -0.69
C TRP A 42 5.63 5.59 -2.02
N SER A 43 6.47 5.37 -3.01
CA SER A 43 6.06 4.74 -4.25
C SER A 43 7.14 3.80 -4.78
N ASP A 44 6.72 2.61 -5.21
CA ASP A 44 7.61 1.69 -5.90
C ASP A 44 7.73 2.09 -7.38
N PRO A 45 8.94 2.42 -7.87
CA PRO A 45 9.12 2.89 -9.24
C PRO A 45 8.83 1.81 -10.29
N GLY A 46 9.02 0.54 -9.97
CA GLY A 46 8.80 -0.58 -10.90
C GLY A 46 7.33 -0.89 -11.08
N THR A 47 6.57 -0.94 -9.99
CA THR A 47 5.16 -1.33 -10.00
C THR A 47 4.20 -0.15 -9.92
N GLY A 48 4.66 1.01 -9.42
CA GLY A 48 3.82 2.19 -9.16
C GLY A 48 2.91 2.02 -7.95
N ALA A 49 3.20 1.06 -7.07
CA ALA A 49 2.50 0.94 -5.79
C ALA A 49 2.78 2.16 -4.92
N ARG A 50 1.80 2.52 -4.07
CA ARG A 50 1.88 3.74 -3.26
C ARG A 50 1.39 3.50 -1.85
N ALA A 51 2.01 4.22 -0.90
CA ALA A 51 1.54 4.37 0.46
C ALA A 51 1.59 5.86 0.85
N VAL A 52 0.71 6.27 1.76
CA VAL A 52 0.76 7.58 2.43
C VAL A 52 1.40 7.37 3.79
N LEU A 53 2.18 8.33 4.21
CA LEU A 53 2.94 8.29 5.46
C LEU A 53 2.58 9.50 6.32
N ASP A 54 2.39 9.24 7.61
CA ASP A 54 2.28 10.27 8.64
C ASP A 54 3.41 10.05 9.63
N LEU A 55 4.37 10.96 9.69
CA LEU A 55 5.46 10.95 10.65
C LEU A 55 5.32 12.16 11.60
N GLY A 56 5.30 11.89 12.89
CA GLY A 56 5.04 12.89 13.94
C GLY A 56 3.58 12.94 14.37
N THR A 57 3.22 13.99 15.09
CA THR A 57 1.84 14.20 15.54
C THR A 57 1.15 15.13 14.53
N PRO A 58 0.13 14.64 13.79
CA PRO A 58 -0.63 15.51 12.91
C PRO A 58 -1.24 16.66 13.75
N PRO A 59 -1.37 17.87 13.18
CA PRO A 59 -2.09 18.94 13.82
C PRO A 59 -3.49 18.42 14.16
N ILE A 60 -3.92 18.66 15.40
CA ILE A 60 -5.23 18.21 15.89
C ILE A 60 -6.27 18.97 15.06
N GLU A 61 -6.87 18.34 14.09
CA GLU A 61 -8.15 18.77 13.58
C GLU A 61 -9.18 18.44 14.67
N GLU A 62 -10.06 19.38 14.99
CA GLU A 62 -11.05 19.28 16.09
C GLU A 62 -11.99 18.06 15.96
N ASP A 63 -11.93 17.33 14.85
CA ASP A 63 -12.68 16.11 14.54
C ASP A 63 -11.94 14.79 14.85
N ALA A 64 -10.86 14.79 15.61
CA ALA A 64 -10.21 13.56 16.03
C ALA A 64 -11.12 12.73 16.95
N GLN A 65 -12.06 12.01 16.35
CA GLN A 65 -13.05 11.17 17.03
C GLN A 65 -12.44 9.97 17.77
N HIS A 66 -11.13 9.79 17.69
CA HIS A 66 -10.45 8.66 18.31
C HIS A 66 -9.14 9.13 18.98
N PRO A 67 -9.08 9.19 20.31
CA PRO A 67 -7.81 9.42 20.99
C PRO A 67 -6.84 8.28 20.64
N PRO A 68 -5.53 8.55 20.57
CA PRO A 68 -4.54 7.50 20.36
C PRO A 68 -4.75 6.42 21.41
N ARG A 69 -4.92 5.18 20.97
CA ARG A 69 -5.11 4.04 21.89
C ARG A 69 -3.80 3.82 22.64
N ALA A 70 -3.88 3.86 23.96
CA ALA A 70 -2.77 3.47 24.79
C ALA A 70 -2.78 1.93 24.91
N TYR A 71 -1.70 1.28 24.52
CA TYR A 71 -1.49 -0.15 24.74
C TYR A 71 -0.56 -0.31 25.93
N ALA A 72 -0.99 -1.08 26.93
CA ALA A 72 -0.17 -1.32 28.13
C ALA A 72 1.18 -1.95 27.73
N GLY A 73 2.28 -1.32 28.13
CA GLY A 73 3.64 -1.76 27.80
C GLY A 73 4.14 -1.42 26.40
N TRP A 74 3.43 -0.55 25.67
CA TRP A 74 3.80 -0.13 24.31
C TRP A 74 3.72 1.38 24.12
N VAL A 75 4.67 1.91 23.37
CA VAL A 75 4.77 3.34 23.06
C VAL A 75 4.64 3.56 21.55
N PRO A 76 3.74 4.45 21.10
CA PRO A 76 3.62 4.75 19.68
C PRO A 76 4.84 5.51 19.15
N LEU A 77 5.36 5.06 18.00
CA LEU A 77 6.46 5.73 17.28
C LEU A 77 6.02 7.02 16.58
N ARG A 78 4.75 7.40 16.66
CA ARG A 78 4.17 8.51 15.90
C ARG A 78 4.44 8.38 14.40
N LEU A 79 4.42 7.17 13.91
CA LEU A 79 4.55 6.80 12.51
C LEU A 79 3.34 5.97 12.11
N ALA A 80 2.68 6.38 11.02
CA ALA A 80 1.64 5.60 10.41
C ALA A 80 1.87 5.45 8.91
N VAL A 81 1.46 4.29 8.39
CA VAL A 81 1.44 3.98 6.96
C VAL A 81 0.00 3.68 6.56
N GLN A 82 -0.46 4.31 5.50
CA GLN A 82 -1.80 4.12 4.97
C GLN A 82 -1.73 3.53 3.56
N LEU A 83 -2.39 2.37 3.37
CA LEU A 83 -2.50 1.72 2.08
C LEU A 83 -3.88 1.96 1.47
N PRO A 84 -3.97 2.20 0.14
CA PRO A 84 -5.26 2.35 -0.52
C PRO A 84 -6.06 1.05 -0.47
N LEU A 85 -7.36 1.14 -0.20
CA LEU A 85 -8.29 0.01 -0.29
C LEU A 85 -8.82 -0.17 -1.72
N VAL A 86 -9.02 0.92 -2.43
CA VAL A 86 -9.52 0.90 -3.81
C VAL A 86 -8.33 0.90 -4.78
N CYS A 87 -7.74 -0.26 -4.95
CA CYS A 87 -6.60 -0.46 -5.84
C CYS A 87 -6.47 -1.95 -6.24
N PRO A 88 -5.67 -2.28 -7.26
CA PRO A 88 -5.38 -3.67 -7.58
C PRO A 88 -4.68 -4.39 -6.43
N HIS A 89 -4.96 -5.68 -6.26
CA HIS A 89 -4.39 -6.53 -5.19
C HIS A 89 -2.86 -6.46 -5.08
N TRP A 90 -2.14 -6.39 -6.22
CA TRP A 90 -0.67 -6.29 -6.21
C TRP A 90 -0.16 -5.02 -5.47
N GLN A 91 -0.94 -3.95 -5.44
CA GLN A 91 -0.56 -2.73 -4.74
C GLN A 91 -0.54 -2.94 -3.22
N ALA A 92 -1.48 -3.71 -2.68
CA ALA A 92 -1.46 -4.10 -1.28
C ALA A 92 -0.25 -4.99 -0.97
N VAL A 93 0.06 -5.96 -1.84
CA VAL A 93 1.23 -6.84 -1.68
C VAL A 93 2.53 -6.03 -1.58
N GLU A 94 2.73 -5.05 -2.46
CA GLU A 94 3.89 -4.15 -2.41
C GLU A 94 3.91 -3.28 -1.17
N GLY A 95 2.76 -2.74 -0.78
CA GLY A 95 2.62 -1.94 0.45
C GLY A 95 3.01 -2.75 1.70
N PHE A 96 2.63 -4.03 1.77
CA PHE A 96 3.03 -4.90 2.88
C PHE A 96 4.51 -5.25 2.85
N GLN A 97 5.12 -5.41 1.68
CA GLN A 97 6.57 -5.57 1.57
C GLN A 97 7.31 -4.30 2.01
N PHE A 98 6.76 -3.13 1.72
CA PHE A 98 7.29 -1.88 2.23
C PHE A 98 7.23 -1.82 3.77
N ILE A 99 6.10 -2.19 4.39
CA ILE A 99 5.96 -2.27 5.86
C ILE A 99 6.99 -3.25 6.45
N GLU A 100 7.22 -4.40 5.84
CA GLU A 100 8.23 -5.36 6.31
C GLU A 100 9.66 -4.80 6.24
N ARG A 101 10.00 -4.07 5.18
CA ARG A 101 11.29 -3.38 5.08
C ARG A 101 11.43 -2.31 6.15
N LEU A 102 10.36 -1.57 6.42
CA LEU A 102 10.34 -0.55 7.47
C LEU A 102 10.55 -1.17 8.85
N LEU A 103 9.87 -2.27 9.17
CA LEU A 103 10.08 -3.02 10.42
C LEU A 103 11.49 -3.56 10.55
N ALA A 104 12.13 -3.97 9.45
CA ALA A 104 13.52 -4.41 9.47
C ALA A 104 14.51 -3.26 9.69
N THR A 105 14.13 -2.03 9.31
CA THR A 105 14.98 -0.83 9.44
C THR A 105 14.87 -0.20 10.83
N VAL A 106 13.72 -0.35 11.51
CA VAL A 106 13.46 0.18 12.85
C VAL A 106 13.42 -0.97 13.86
N PRO A 107 14.54 -1.28 14.54
CA PRO A 107 14.60 -2.40 15.47
C PRO A 107 13.57 -2.26 16.60
N GLY A 108 12.95 -3.38 16.98
CA GLY A 108 11.95 -3.41 18.05
C GLY A 108 10.58 -2.85 17.66
N ALA A 109 10.41 -2.35 16.43
CA ALA A 109 9.13 -1.83 16.00
C ALA A 109 8.13 -2.95 15.65
N PHE A 110 6.87 -2.72 16.00
CA PHE A 110 5.72 -3.55 15.64
C PHE A 110 4.74 -2.73 14.81
N ALA A 111 4.15 -3.34 13.80
CA ALA A 111 3.09 -2.73 13.01
C ALA A 111 1.73 -3.25 13.50
N LEU A 112 0.85 -2.33 13.82
CA LEU A 112 -0.50 -2.58 14.25
C LEU A 112 -1.48 -2.24 13.11
N ASP A 113 -2.29 -3.21 12.70
CA ASP A 113 -3.41 -2.95 11.79
C ASP A 113 -4.57 -2.35 12.59
N CYS A 114 -4.83 -1.06 12.39
CA CYS A 114 -5.85 -0.33 13.14
C CYS A 114 -7.27 -0.86 12.90
N GLU A 115 -7.51 -1.52 11.78
CA GLU A 115 -8.80 -2.05 11.40
C GLU A 115 -9.05 -3.47 11.98
N ASP A 116 -8.00 -4.25 12.13
CA ASP A 116 -8.11 -5.62 12.68
C ASP A 116 -8.47 -5.62 14.19
N ILE A 117 -8.19 -4.51 14.89
CA ILE A 117 -8.50 -4.32 16.32
C ILE A 117 -10.00 -4.15 16.56
N GLN A 118 -10.75 -3.61 15.60
CA GLN A 118 -12.18 -3.35 15.78
C GLN A 118 -13.01 -4.64 15.88
N GLU A 119 -12.49 -5.76 15.38
CA GLU A 119 -13.20 -7.04 15.36
C GLU A 119 -13.08 -7.82 16.71
N THR A 120 -12.09 -7.49 17.54
CA THR A 120 -11.87 -8.16 18.83
C THR A 120 -12.38 -7.30 20.00
N LYS A 121 -13.69 -7.17 20.13
CA LYS A 121 -14.34 -6.32 21.14
C LYS A 121 -14.06 -6.72 22.61
N ASP A 122 -13.59 -7.94 22.89
CA ASP A 122 -13.55 -8.52 24.22
C ASP A 122 -12.16 -8.93 24.73
N ALA A 123 -11.09 -8.72 23.98
CA ALA A 123 -9.73 -8.95 24.45
C ALA A 123 -8.94 -7.65 24.34
N ASP A 124 -8.11 -7.36 25.35
CA ASP A 124 -7.07 -6.34 25.26
C ASP A 124 -6.05 -6.83 24.20
N PRO A 125 -6.21 -6.43 22.91
CA PRO A 125 -5.36 -6.94 21.88
C PRO A 125 -4.04 -6.21 21.98
N GLY A 126 -3.10 -6.77 22.69
CA GLY A 126 -1.72 -6.34 22.56
C GLY A 126 -1.32 -6.34 21.08
N PRO A 127 -0.31 -5.56 20.68
CA PRO A 127 0.17 -5.58 19.30
C PRO A 127 0.59 -7.01 18.97
N PHE A 128 -0.03 -7.56 17.94
CA PHE A 128 0.36 -8.87 17.44
C PHE A 128 1.63 -8.72 16.60
N ALA A 129 2.48 -9.75 16.66
CA ALA A 129 3.61 -9.83 15.76
C ALA A 129 3.12 -9.65 14.31
N TRP A 130 3.85 -8.86 13.53
CA TRP A 130 3.52 -8.63 12.13
C TRP A 130 3.33 -9.94 11.37
N SER A 131 2.24 -10.02 10.65
CA SER A 131 1.90 -11.17 9.80
C SER A 131 1.31 -10.67 8.49
N ARG A 132 2.09 -10.74 7.40
CA ARG A 132 1.61 -10.38 6.06
C ARG A 132 0.33 -11.12 5.66
N PRO A 133 0.19 -12.45 5.88
CA PRO A 133 -1.04 -13.15 5.56
C PRO A 133 -2.27 -12.58 6.28
N ARG A 134 -2.11 -12.21 7.58
CA ARG A 134 -3.18 -11.62 8.38
C ARG A 134 -3.54 -10.22 7.88
N ALA A 135 -2.55 -9.36 7.66
CA ALA A 135 -2.75 -8.01 7.12
C ALA A 135 -3.40 -8.04 5.73
N LEU A 136 -3.00 -8.99 4.87
CA LEU A 136 -3.60 -9.18 3.56
C LEU A 136 -5.05 -9.64 3.65
N ALA A 137 -5.36 -10.57 4.55
CA ALA A 137 -6.73 -11.02 4.76
C ALA A 137 -7.63 -9.88 5.27
N SER A 138 -7.14 -9.05 6.20
CA SER A 138 -7.82 -7.83 6.66
C SER A 138 -8.07 -6.86 5.51
N TRP A 139 -7.04 -6.57 4.70
CA TRP A 139 -7.17 -5.70 3.53
C TRP A 139 -8.19 -6.25 2.51
N GLU A 140 -8.16 -7.56 2.22
CA GLU A 140 -9.09 -8.20 1.26
C GLU A 140 -10.55 -8.08 1.71
N ARG A 141 -10.82 -8.22 3.02
CA ARG A 141 -12.18 -8.02 3.57
C ARG A 141 -12.66 -6.58 3.33
N GLN A 142 -11.85 -5.60 3.72
CA GLN A 142 -12.18 -4.19 3.57
C GLN A 142 -12.28 -3.76 2.10
N HIS A 143 -11.34 -4.21 1.26
CA HIS A 143 -11.36 -4.00 -0.19
C HIS A 143 -12.67 -4.50 -0.79
N THR A 144 -13.10 -5.72 -0.42
CA THR A 144 -14.35 -6.30 -0.91
C THR A 144 -15.54 -5.42 -0.54
N VAL A 145 -15.66 -5.00 0.71
CA VAL A 145 -16.73 -4.10 1.17
C VAL A 145 -16.71 -2.78 0.37
N GLN A 146 -15.53 -2.17 0.20
CA GLN A 146 -15.41 -0.92 -0.55
C GLN A 146 -15.79 -1.06 -2.03
N ILE A 147 -15.48 -2.18 -2.68
CA ILE A 147 -15.85 -2.41 -4.07
C ILE A 147 -17.36 -2.71 -4.19
N GLU A 148 -17.93 -3.48 -3.29
CA GLU A 148 -19.35 -3.85 -3.33
C GLU A 148 -20.29 -2.67 -3.04
N THR A 149 -19.83 -1.70 -2.24
CA THR A 149 -20.61 -0.49 -1.93
C THR A 149 -20.55 0.58 -3.03
N ARG A 150 -19.70 0.41 -4.05
CA ARG A 150 -19.45 1.42 -5.10
C ARG A 150 -19.77 0.87 -6.47
N THR A 151 -20.82 1.39 -7.09
CA THR A 151 -21.26 1.00 -8.45
C THR A 151 -20.35 1.51 -9.57
N ASP A 152 -19.47 2.47 -9.27
CA ASP A 152 -18.53 3.05 -10.22
C ASP A 152 -17.21 2.26 -10.32
N LEU A 153 -17.01 1.25 -9.46
CA LEU A 153 -15.82 0.42 -9.43
C LEU A 153 -16.05 -0.95 -10.08
N SER A 154 -14.96 -1.54 -10.54
CA SER A 154 -14.94 -2.90 -11.08
C SER A 154 -13.82 -3.69 -10.46
N ARG A 155 -14.09 -4.96 -10.13
CA ARG A 155 -13.12 -5.85 -9.49
C ARG A 155 -12.21 -6.48 -10.54
N MET A 156 -10.91 -6.38 -10.33
CA MET A 156 -9.94 -7.16 -11.09
C MET A 156 -9.78 -8.55 -10.48
N ASN A 157 -9.73 -9.57 -11.32
CA ASN A 157 -9.42 -10.92 -10.87
C ASN A 157 -8.04 -10.96 -10.21
N ARG A 158 -7.92 -11.65 -9.06
CA ARG A 158 -6.66 -11.77 -8.30
C ARG A 158 -5.54 -12.38 -9.14
N GLY A 159 -5.85 -13.38 -9.95
CA GLY A 159 -4.86 -14.01 -10.83
C GLY A 159 -4.30 -13.04 -11.86
N ASP A 160 -5.14 -12.19 -12.46
CA ASP A 160 -4.73 -11.16 -13.41
C ASP A 160 -3.90 -10.07 -12.73
N SER A 161 -4.31 -9.67 -11.54
CA SER A 161 -3.57 -8.72 -10.72
C SER A 161 -2.15 -9.21 -10.42
N LEU A 162 -2.00 -10.47 -10.00
CA LEU A 162 -0.69 -11.07 -9.70
C LEU A 162 0.18 -11.26 -10.96
N ARG A 163 -0.41 -11.65 -12.10
CA ARG A 163 0.32 -11.75 -13.38
C ARG A 163 0.86 -10.39 -13.81
N LEU A 164 0.03 -9.36 -13.72
CA LEU A 164 0.43 -8.00 -14.04
C LEU A 164 1.53 -7.49 -13.11
N TRP A 165 1.45 -7.81 -11.83
CA TRP A 165 2.47 -7.45 -10.85
C TRP A 165 3.81 -8.12 -11.14
N ARG A 166 3.85 -9.44 -11.37
CA ARG A 166 5.08 -10.16 -11.72
C ARG A 166 5.73 -9.56 -12.95
N TRP A 167 4.95 -9.38 -14.00
CA TRP A 167 5.43 -8.78 -15.23
C TRP A 167 6.02 -7.39 -15.03
N ARG A 168 5.40 -6.54 -14.20
CA ARG A 168 5.93 -5.21 -13.87
C ARG A 168 7.26 -5.28 -13.13
N ARG A 169 7.45 -6.25 -12.27
CA ARG A 169 8.71 -6.44 -11.53
C ARG A 169 9.84 -7.04 -12.35
N GLU A 170 9.51 -7.92 -13.28
CA GLU A 170 10.48 -8.67 -14.07
C GLU A 170 10.94 -7.91 -15.32
N ARG A 171 10.21 -6.87 -15.75
CA ARG A 171 10.59 -6.10 -16.93
C ARG A 171 11.72 -5.12 -16.61
N GLU A 172 12.70 -5.06 -17.48
CA GLU A 172 13.82 -4.11 -17.41
C GLU A 172 13.41 -2.72 -17.88
N GLU A 173 12.44 -2.62 -18.82
CA GLU A 173 12.01 -1.37 -19.42
C GLU A 173 10.58 -1.00 -19.02
N ALA A 174 10.28 0.30 -18.95
CA ALA A 174 8.93 0.81 -18.67
C ALA A 174 7.90 0.53 -19.77
N TRP A 175 8.32 -0.08 -20.84
CA TRP A 175 7.54 -0.38 -22.04
C TRP A 175 7.29 -1.88 -22.22
N PRO A 176 6.12 -2.36 -22.68
CA PRO A 176 4.89 -1.62 -22.95
C PRO A 176 4.15 -1.18 -21.67
N VAL A 177 3.22 -0.23 -21.82
CA VAL A 177 2.45 0.27 -20.67
C VAL A 177 1.36 -0.71 -20.31
N ALA A 178 1.31 -1.14 -19.05
CA ALA A 178 0.19 -1.88 -18.53
C ALA A 178 -0.94 -0.93 -18.12
N ALA A 179 -2.14 -1.25 -18.52
CA ALA A 179 -3.34 -0.49 -18.17
C ALA A 179 -4.44 -1.44 -17.67
N VAL A 180 -5.44 -0.87 -17.05
CA VAL A 180 -6.65 -1.59 -16.65
C VAL A 180 -7.80 -1.00 -17.46
N LEU A 181 -8.49 -1.84 -18.22
CA LEU A 181 -9.70 -1.46 -18.93
C LEU A 181 -10.92 -2.03 -18.20
N ARG A 182 -11.92 -1.18 -18.07
CA ARG A 182 -13.22 -1.57 -17.56
C ARG A 182 -14.13 -1.97 -18.71
N ASP A 183 -14.69 -3.20 -18.64
CA ASP A 183 -15.83 -3.55 -19.45
C ASP A 183 -17.10 -2.95 -18.80
N ARG A 184 -17.70 -2.00 -19.49
CA ARG A 184 -18.92 -1.33 -19.01
C ARG A 184 -20.12 -2.25 -18.97
N ALA A 185 -20.17 -3.25 -19.83
CA ALA A 185 -21.30 -4.18 -19.93
C ALA A 185 -21.23 -5.27 -18.84
N ALA A 186 -20.03 -5.79 -18.56
CA ALA A 186 -19.84 -6.89 -17.62
C ALA A 186 -19.47 -6.43 -16.20
N SER A 187 -19.24 -5.11 -15.98
CA SER A 187 -18.70 -4.57 -14.72
C SER A 187 -17.36 -5.20 -14.31
N GLU A 188 -16.64 -5.75 -15.26
CA GLU A 188 -15.34 -6.39 -15.04
C GLU A 188 -14.18 -5.46 -15.41
N ALA A 189 -13.04 -5.68 -14.77
CA ALA A 189 -11.81 -4.98 -15.06
C ALA A 189 -10.77 -5.98 -15.57
N HIS A 190 -10.19 -5.67 -16.72
CA HIS A 190 -9.19 -6.51 -17.38
C HIS A 190 -7.83 -5.84 -17.34
N ALA A 191 -6.80 -6.62 -17.01
CA ALA A 191 -5.42 -6.19 -17.22
C ALA A 191 -5.11 -6.20 -18.71
N VAL A 192 -4.62 -5.08 -19.22
CA VAL A 192 -4.34 -4.88 -20.64
C VAL A 192 -2.93 -4.37 -20.81
N VAL A 193 -2.26 -4.81 -21.84
CA VAL A 193 -1.00 -4.22 -22.28
C VAL A 193 -1.25 -3.37 -23.50
N VAL A 194 -0.83 -2.10 -23.44
CA VAL A 194 -0.89 -1.19 -24.57
C VAL A 194 0.47 -1.19 -25.28
N TRP A 195 0.53 -1.85 -26.40
CA TRP A 195 1.72 -1.89 -27.25
C TRP A 195 1.66 -0.74 -28.26
N GLN A 196 2.27 0.38 -27.92
CA GLN A 196 2.22 1.61 -28.71
C GLN A 196 3.21 1.65 -29.87
N ASP A 197 4.32 0.91 -29.78
CA ASP A 197 5.33 0.81 -30.83
C ASP A 197 5.61 -0.65 -31.19
N PRO A 198 4.89 -1.21 -32.19
CA PRO A 198 5.04 -2.60 -32.58
C PRO A 198 6.41 -2.91 -33.23
N THR A 199 7.23 -1.90 -33.52
CA THR A 199 8.57 -2.11 -34.05
C THR A 199 9.58 -2.50 -32.96
N LYS A 200 9.26 -2.23 -31.69
CA LYS A 200 10.09 -2.61 -30.56
C LYS A 200 9.68 -3.97 -30.01
N PRO A 201 10.57 -4.95 -30.03
CA PRO A 201 10.29 -6.23 -29.39
C PRO A 201 10.12 -6.03 -27.87
N CYS A 202 9.16 -6.69 -27.28
CA CYS A 202 8.93 -6.63 -25.84
C CYS A 202 8.39 -7.97 -25.32
N VAL A 203 8.67 -8.28 -24.06
CA VAL A 203 8.06 -9.41 -23.37
C VAL A 203 6.65 -9.01 -22.97
N LEU A 204 5.65 -9.68 -23.52
CA LEU A 204 4.26 -9.44 -23.17
C LEU A 204 3.87 -10.28 -21.95
N PRO A 205 3.09 -9.70 -21.00
CA PRO A 205 2.55 -10.48 -19.91
C PRO A 205 1.51 -11.48 -20.45
N SER A 206 1.33 -12.58 -19.75
CA SER A 206 0.22 -13.50 -19.98
C SER A 206 -1.10 -12.86 -19.54
N THR A 207 -1.57 -11.88 -20.29
CA THR A 207 -2.86 -11.20 -20.08
C THR A 207 -3.85 -11.64 -21.15
N GLY A 208 -5.15 -11.58 -20.83
CA GLY A 208 -6.20 -11.93 -21.78
C GLY A 208 -6.35 -10.95 -22.95
N LEU A 209 -5.79 -9.73 -22.85
CA LEU A 209 -5.97 -8.66 -23.83
C LEU A 209 -4.67 -7.91 -24.10
N ILE A 210 -4.36 -7.74 -25.38
CA ILE A 210 -3.27 -6.92 -25.88
C ILE A 210 -3.86 -5.87 -26.81
N LEU A 211 -3.67 -4.59 -26.48
CA LEU A 211 -4.02 -3.48 -27.36
C LEU A 211 -2.80 -3.04 -28.16
N VAL A 212 -2.88 -3.17 -29.46
CA VAL A 212 -1.85 -2.68 -30.38
C VAL A 212 -2.30 -1.33 -30.93
N ARG A 213 -1.52 -0.29 -30.71
CA ARG A 213 -1.73 0.98 -31.38
C ARG A 213 -1.20 0.88 -32.80
N LEU A 214 -2.08 0.77 -33.75
CA LEU A 214 -1.72 0.88 -35.16
C LEU A 214 -1.39 2.36 -35.47
N ALA A 215 -0.26 2.57 -36.14
CA ALA A 215 0.04 3.88 -36.69
C ALA A 215 -1.06 4.23 -37.70
N THR A 216 -1.71 5.37 -37.53
CA THR A 216 -2.65 5.87 -38.54
C THR A 216 -1.85 6.11 -39.83
N PRO A 217 -2.21 5.49 -40.96
CA PRO A 217 -1.55 5.80 -42.24
C PRO A 217 -1.70 7.32 -42.48
N ARG A 218 -0.57 7.97 -42.75
CA ARG A 218 -0.52 9.37 -43.14
C ARG A 218 -1.03 9.55 -44.57
#